data_b96913c96383cee5df43b90656f266e0
#
_entry.id   b96913c96383cee5df43b90656f266e0
#
_cell.length_a   1.000
_cell.length_b   1.000
_cell.length_c   1.000
_cell.angle_alpha   90.00
_cell.angle_beta   90.00
_cell.angle_gamma   90.00
#
_symmetry.space_group_name_H-M   'P 1'
#
loop_
_entity.id
_entity.type
_entity.pdbx_description
1 polymer ?
#
loop_
_entity_poly.entity_id
_entity_poly.type
_entity_poly.pdbx_seq_one_letter_code
_entity_poly.pdbx_strand_id
1 'polypeptide(L)'
;MLRTLFNSSEFNASLGHRFKDPVHYAVSAVRAVYGSRPITNALPVVLWTVRMGEPLYGHETPDGYALTDTAWSGPGQMATRFEIAKAIGAGAPQLFGTADLNAIRPRLLAGGEMRPRRDEDMADGAPRMPVPVLEQTAYYQSLALPAATKAAITQGATQADRNLLFLSSPDFMRR
;
A
#
# COMPACT_ATOMS: atom_id res chain seq x y z
N MET A 1 18.19 -27.53 -7.54
CA MET A 1 17.66 -27.01 -6.25
C MET A 1 16.57 -25.98 -6.43
N LEU A 2 16.80 -24.74 -6.92
CA LEU A 2 15.73 -23.73 -7.04
C LEU A 2 14.54 -24.16 -7.91
N ARG A 3 14.80 -24.79 -9.07
CA ARG A 3 13.72 -25.30 -9.94
C ARG A 3 12.84 -26.33 -9.23
N THR A 4 13.43 -27.21 -8.42
CA THR A 4 12.71 -28.22 -7.64
C THR A 4 11.84 -27.55 -6.56
N LEU A 5 12.38 -26.53 -5.89
CA LEU A 5 11.64 -25.74 -4.89
C LEU A 5 10.43 -25.04 -5.52
N PHE A 6 10.63 -24.27 -6.60
CA PHE A 6 9.55 -23.51 -7.22
C PHE A 6 8.49 -24.36 -7.92
N ASN A 7 8.82 -25.61 -8.27
CA ASN A 7 7.86 -26.53 -8.87
C ASN A 7 7.24 -27.49 -7.84
N SER A 8 7.55 -27.35 -6.56
CA SER A 8 6.97 -28.18 -5.51
C SER A 8 5.49 -27.85 -5.26
N SER A 9 4.72 -28.86 -4.85
CA SER A 9 3.32 -28.69 -4.45
C SER A 9 3.18 -27.76 -3.24
N GLU A 10 4.13 -27.83 -2.31
CA GLU A 10 4.17 -27.02 -1.10
C GLU A 10 4.38 -25.53 -1.43
N PHE A 11 5.30 -25.24 -2.36
CA PHE A 11 5.52 -23.85 -2.81
C PHE A 11 4.26 -23.29 -3.48
N ASN A 12 3.67 -24.06 -4.41
CA ASN A 12 2.45 -23.62 -5.09
C ASN A 12 1.27 -23.46 -4.12
N ALA A 13 1.13 -24.35 -3.12
CA ALA A 13 0.11 -24.24 -2.09
C ALA A 13 0.33 -23.04 -1.15
N SER A 14 1.54 -22.52 -1.02
CA SER A 14 1.85 -21.36 -0.16
C SER A 14 1.54 -20.02 -0.81
N LEU A 15 1.34 -19.97 -2.13
CA LEU A 15 1.07 -18.72 -2.84
C LEU A 15 -0.26 -18.09 -2.38
N GLY A 16 -0.26 -16.78 -2.18
CA GLY A 16 -1.45 -16.04 -1.76
C GLY A 16 -1.79 -16.17 -0.26
N HIS A 17 -1.01 -16.91 0.53
CA HIS A 17 -1.29 -17.09 1.96
C HIS A 17 -0.55 -16.11 2.87
N ARG A 18 0.56 -15.54 2.43
CA ARG A 18 1.36 -14.63 3.25
C ARG A 18 0.73 -13.24 3.30
N PHE A 19 0.48 -12.73 4.50
CA PHE A 19 0.04 -11.35 4.70
C PHE A 19 1.14 -10.36 4.28
N LYS A 20 0.77 -9.31 3.56
CA LYS A 20 1.75 -8.29 3.13
C LYS A 20 2.21 -7.47 4.33
N ASP A 21 3.52 -7.37 4.51
CA ASP A 21 4.10 -6.35 5.37
C ASP A 21 3.82 -4.92 4.83
N PRO A 22 4.07 -3.87 5.61
CA PRO A 22 3.78 -2.50 5.22
C PRO A 22 4.42 -2.05 3.90
N VAL A 23 5.68 -2.43 3.65
CA VAL A 23 6.39 -2.07 2.41
C VAL A 23 5.72 -2.75 1.21
N HIS A 24 5.49 -4.06 1.29
CA HIS A 24 4.82 -4.79 0.21
C HIS A 24 3.40 -4.30 -0.03
N TYR A 25 2.66 -3.96 1.05
CA TYR A 25 1.32 -3.41 0.92
C TYR A 25 1.35 -2.05 0.19
N ALA A 26 2.11 -1.08 0.67
CA ALA A 26 2.14 0.26 0.10
C ALA A 26 2.60 0.27 -1.36
N VAL A 27 3.70 -0.45 -1.66
CA VAL A 27 4.24 -0.53 -3.02
C VAL A 27 3.26 -1.25 -3.96
N SER A 28 2.68 -2.38 -3.53
CA SER A 28 1.72 -3.11 -4.37
C SER A 28 0.44 -2.33 -4.61
N ALA A 29 -0.06 -1.57 -3.62
CA ALA A 29 -1.23 -0.72 -3.76
C ALA A 29 -1.02 0.40 -4.80
N VAL A 30 0.11 1.10 -4.68
CA VAL A 30 0.48 2.13 -5.64
C VAL A 30 0.68 1.56 -7.05
N ARG A 31 1.34 0.41 -7.18
CA ARG A 31 1.53 -0.26 -8.47
C ARG A 31 0.23 -0.79 -9.07
N ALA A 32 -0.68 -1.30 -8.25
CA ALA A 32 -1.99 -1.76 -8.71
C ALA A 32 -2.79 -0.62 -9.34
N VAL A 33 -2.74 0.56 -8.73
CA VAL A 33 -3.54 1.73 -9.15
C VAL A 33 -2.85 2.53 -10.27
N TYR A 34 -1.53 2.70 -10.19
CA TYR A 34 -0.76 3.61 -11.04
C TYR A 34 0.32 2.92 -11.89
N GLY A 35 0.27 1.59 -12.02
CA GLY A 35 1.36 0.79 -12.62
C GLY A 35 1.87 1.24 -13.99
N SER A 36 1.03 1.88 -14.79
CA SER A 36 1.39 2.44 -16.09
C SER A 36 1.88 3.89 -16.04
N ARG A 37 1.84 4.52 -14.86
CA ARG A 37 2.14 5.93 -14.68
C ARG A 37 3.36 6.12 -13.77
N PRO A 38 4.40 6.85 -14.23
CA PRO A 38 5.56 7.12 -13.40
C PRO A 38 5.19 8.03 -12.22
N ILE A 39 5.57 7.60 -11.02
CA ILE A 39 5.46 8.40 -9.80
C ILE A 39 6.64 9.36 -9.77
N THR A 40 6.38 10.64 -9.55
CA THR A 40 7.43 11.66 -9.45
C THR A 40 7.85 11.93 -8.01
N ASN A 41 7.02 11.55 -7.03
CA ASN A 41 7.29 11.71 -5.62
C ASN A 41 7.04 10.40 -4.85
N ALA A 42 8.11 9.70 -4.46
CA ALA A 42 8.02 8.47 -3.68
C ALA A 42 7.87 8.72 -2.16
N LEU A 43 8.04 9.95 -1.70
CA LEU A 43 8.04 10.29 -0.28
C LEU A 43 6.76 9.89 0.46
N PRO A 44 5.54 10.08 -0.06
CA PRO A 44 4.33 9.60 0.60
C PRO A 44 4.36 8.08 0.86
N VAL A 45 4.91 7.29 -0.07
CA VAL A 45 5.04 5.84 0.10
C VAL A 45 5.95 5.52 1.29
N VAL A 46 7.10 6.18 1.40
CA VAL A 46 8.02 6.03 2.54
C VAL A 46 7.35 6.42 3.85
N LEU A 47 6.61 7.53 3.88
CA LEU A 47 5.89 7.96 5.08
C LEU A 47 4.77 6.98 5.48
N TRP A 48 4.10 6.36 4.53
CA TRP A 48 3.10 5.33 4.81
C TRP A 48 3.72 4.10 5.44
N THR A 49 4.90 3.64 4.98
CA THR A 49 5.58 2.50 5.63
C THR A 49 5.99 2.82 7.06
N VAL A 50 6.47 4.05 7.32
CA VAL A 50 6.78 4.53 8.69
C VAL A 50 5.52 4.51 9.57
N ARG A 51 4.39 5.04 9.08
CA ARG A 51 3.11 5.04 9.83
C ARG A 51 2.60 3.63 10.14
N MET A 52 2.89 2.66 9.30
CA MET A 52 2.54 1.26 9.52
C MET A 52 3.58 0.50 10.36
N GLY A 53 4.63 1.16 10.86
CA GLY A 53 5.62 0.57 11.75
C GLY A 53 6.78 -0.15 11.05
N GLU A 54 6.97 0.08 9.75
CA GLU A 54 8.11 -0.47 8.98
C GLU A 54 8.89 0.65 8.27
N PRO A 55 9.57 1.55 9.01
CA PRO A 55 10.46 2.54 8.39
C PRO A 55 11.59 1.83 7.64
N LEU A 56 11.83 2.23 6.39
CA LEU A 56 12.93 1.69 5.60
C LEU A 56 14.28 1.94 6.30
N TYR A 57 15.07 0.88 6.50
CA TYR A 57 16.35 0.90 7.22
C TYR A 57 16.25 1.36 8.69
N GLY A 58 15.06 1.36 9.29
CA GLY A 58 14.83 1.83 10.65
C GLY A 58 14.83 0.73 11.72
N HIS A 59 15.07 -0.54 11.36
CA HIS A 59 15.18 -1.61 12.34
C HIS A 59 16.53 -1.57 13.04
N GLU A 60 16.52 -1.59 14.37
CA GLU A 60 17.75 -1.39 15.17
C GLU A 60 18.61 -2.65 15.26
N THR A 61 17.99 -3.82 15.14
CA THR A 61 18.66 -5.12 15.27
C THR A 61 18.86 -5.82 13.92
N PRO A 62 19.90 -6.66 13.78
CA PRO A 62 20.27 -7.26 12.49
C PRO A 62 19.31 -8.35 12.00
N ASP A 63 18.39 -8.82 12.84
CA ASP A 63 17.35 -9.80 12.50
C ASP A 63 16.25 -9.23 11.57
N GLY A 64 16.19 -7.90 11.46
CA GLY A 64 15.23 -7.21 10.60
C GLY A 64 13.79 -7.25 11.12
N TYR A 65 12.85 -6.82 10.29
CA TYR A 65 11.43 -6.77 10.64
C TYR A 65 10.80 -8.17 10.70
N ALA A 66 9.75 -8.29 11.51
CA ALA A 66 9.04 -9.54 11.71
C ALA A 66 8.48 -10.10 10.38
N LEU A 67 8.62 -11.42 10.20
CA LEU A 67 8.11 -12.12 9.01
C LEU A 67 6.74 -12.77 9.22
N THR A 68 6.16 -12.63 10.42
CA THR A 68 4.89 -13.27 10.79
C THR A 68 3.70 -12.37 10.47
N ASP A 69 2.59 -12.95 10.03
CA ASP A 69 1.35 -12.24 9.72
C ASP A 69 0.81 -11.46 10.93
N THR A 70 0.92 -12.04 12.13
CA THR A 70 0.43 -11.45 13.38
C THR A 70 1.09 -10.13 13.74
N ALA A 71 2.35 -9.93 13.33
CA ALA A 71 3.06 -8.69 13.57
C ALA A 71 2.48 -7.50 12.77
N TRP A 72 1.80 -7.79 11.65
CA TRP A 72 1.33 -6.80 10.69
C TRP A 72 -0.20 -6.68 10.56
N SER A 73 -0.95 -7.51 11.28
CA SER A 73 -2.42 -7.56 11.24
C SER A 73 -3.10 -6.93 12.46
N GLY A 74 -2.36 -6.18 13.28
CA GLY A 74 -2.92 -5.49 14.45
C GLY A 74 -3.96 -4.44 14.07
N PRO A 75 -4.95 -4.16 14.96
CA PRO A 75 -6.06 -3.24 14.67
C PRO A 75 -5.61 -1.84 14.24
N GLY A 76 -4.59 -1.28 14.89
CA GLY A 76 -4.04 0.03 14.55
C GLY A 76 -3.39 0.07 13.16
N GLN A 77 -2.67 -1.01 12.81
CA GLN A 77 -2.07 -1.14 11.48
C GLN A 77 -3.13 -1.31 10.39
N MET A 78 -4.20 -2.06 10.67
CA MET A 78 -5.32 -2.22 9.75
C MET A 78 -6.04 -0.88 9.52
N ALA A 79 -6.30 -0.10 10.57
CA ALA A 79 -6.87 1.24 10.44
C ALA A 79 -6.00 2.15 9.55
N THR A 80 -4.68 2.16 9.79
CA THR A 80 -3.73 2.91 8.95
C THR A 80 -3.74 2.45 7.49
N ARG A 81 -3.85 1.13 7.23
CA ARG A 81 -3.96 0.60 5.86
C ARG A 81 -5.22 1.09 5.16
N PHE A 82 -6.35 1.15 5.87
CA PHE A 82 -7.61 1.66 5.30
C PHE A 82 -7.52 3.14 4.95
N GLU A 83 -6.86 3.96 5.78
CA GLU A 83 -6.60 5.37 5.46
C GLU A 83 -5.70 5.50 4.21
N ILE A 84 -4.64 4.71 4.12
CA ILE A 84 -3.75 4.71 2.95
C ILE A 84 -4.48 4.21 1.70
N ALA A 85 -5.28 3.15 1.82
CA ALA A 85 -6.12 2.65 0.74
C ALA A 85 -7.09 3.74 0.21
N LYS A 86 -7.69 4.51 1.13
CA LYS A 86 -8.57 5.64 0.80
C LYS A 86 -7.80 6.72 0.03
N ALA A 87 -6.62 7.11 0.51
CA ALA A 87 -5.79 8.12 -0.15
C ALA A 87 -5.38 7.68 -1.56
N ILE A 88 -4.88 6.44 -1.71
CA ILE A 88 -4.46 5.88 -3.00
C ILE A 88 -5.67 5.76 -3.95
N GLY A 89 -6.78 5.23 -3.46
CA GLY A 89 -8.00 5.01 -4.24
C GLY A 89 -8.67 6.28 -4.73
N ALA A 90 -8.48 7.40 -4.01
CA ALA A 90 -9.01 8.70 -4.37
C ALA A 90 -8.14 9.50 -5.37
N GLY A 91 -6.96 8.98 -5.77
CA GLY A 91 -6.12 9.62 -6.77
C GLY A 91 -4.74 10.04 -6.29
N ALA A 92 -4.46 10.01 -4.98
CA ALA A 92 -3.17 10.30 -4.32
C ALA A 92 -2.31 11.38 -5.04
N PRO A 93 -2.78 12.63 -5.17
CA PRO A 93 -2.09 13.68 -5.92
C PRO A 93 -0.67 13.94 -5.40
N GLN A 94 -0.42 13.70 -4.13
CA GLN A 94 0.91 13.83 -3.51
C GLN A 94 1.99 12.93 -4.12
N LEU A 95 1.61 11.86 -4.82
CA LEU A 95 2.56 10.99 -5.55
C LEU A 95 3.10 11.64 -6.83
N PHE A 96 2.47 12.70 -7.31
CA PHE A 96 2.76 13.38 -8.57
C PHE A 96 3.20 14.83 -8.38
N GLY A 97 3.28 15.28 -7.15
CA GLY A 97 3.80 16.60 -6.79
C GLY A 97 5.33 16.61 -6.65
N THR A 98 5.88 17.76 -6.30
CA THR A 98 7.29 17.90 -5.96
C THR A 98 7.54 17.44 -4.52
N ALA A 99 8.62 16.66 -4.31
CA ALA A 99 9.04 16.27 -2.98
C ALA A 99 9.77 17.42 -2.29
N ASP A 100 9.22 17.95 -1.21
CA ASP A 100 9.95 18.88 -0.33
C ASP A 100 10.71 18.11 0.76
N LEU A 101 11.93 17.70 0.40
CA LEU A 101 12.83 16.98 1.32
C LEU A 101 13.29 17.86 2.49
N ASN A 102 13.33 19.18 2.33
CA ASN A 102 13.77 20.08 3.38
C ASN A 102 12.74 20.21 4.50
N ALA A 103 11.45 20.11 4.18
CA ALA A 103 10.39 20.10 5.19
C ALA A 103 10.37 18.81 6.04
N ILE A 104 10.94 17.72 5.55
CA ILE A 104 10.82 16.39 6.16
C ILE A 104 12.12 15.92 6.81
N ARG A 105 13.26 16.34 6.29
CA ARG A 105 14.59 15.97 6.81
C ARG A 105 14.75 16.17 8.34
N PRO A 106 14.32 17.27 8.96
CA PRO A 106 14.40 17.43 10.41
C PRO A 106 13.55 16.40 11.17
N ARG A 107 12.42 15.97 10.58
CA ARG A 107 11.50 15.01 11.21
C ARG A 107 12.00 13.59 11.11
N LEU A 108 12.63 13.21 10.00
CA LEU A 108 13.25 11.90 9.83
C LEU A 108 14.47 11.73 10.75
N LEU A 109 15.25 12.80 10.98
CA LEU A 109 16.46 12.76 11.80
C LEU A 109 16.17 12.88 13.30
N ALA A 110 15.06 13.49 13.71
CA ALA A 110 14.74 13.73 15.11
C ALA A 110 14.16 12.53 15.84
N GLY A 111 13.87 11.39 15.16
CA GLY A 111 13.22 10.22 15.78
C GLY A 111 11.87 10.55 16.46
N GLY A 112 11.39 11.78 16.27
CA GLY A 112 10.18 12.26 16.90
C GLY A 112 8.92 11.62 16.32
N GLU A 113 7.90 11.49 17.16
CA GLU A 113 6.57 11.09 16.70
C GLU A 113 6.16 11.97 15.53
N MET A 114 6.12 11.36 14.36
CA MET A 114 5.68 12.03 13.14
C MET A 114 4.16 12.18 13.26
N ARG A 115 3.71 13.31 13.84
CA ARG A 115 2.29 13.66 13.74
C ARG A 115 1.95 13.65 12.26
N PRO A 116 1.03 12.80 11.83
CA PRO A 116 0.66 12.75 10.42
C PRO A 116 0.14 14.14 10.06
N ARG A 117 0.83 14.82 9.13
CA ARG A 117 0.15 15.85 8.35
C ARG A 117 -1.01 15.14 7.69
N ARG A 118 -2.18 15.74 7.75
CA ARG A 118 -3.32 15.22 6.99
C ARG A 118 -2.88 15.12 5.53
N ASP A 119 -3.32 14.07 4.86
CA ASP A 119 -2.98 13.88 3.43
C ASP A 119 -3.35 15.11 2.59
N GLU A 120 -4.30 15.91 3.06
CA GLU A 120 -4.71 17.22 2.52
C GLU A 120 -3.58 18.25 2.53
N ASP A 121 -2.76 18.29 3.60
CA ASP A 121 -1.63 19.24 3.72
C ASP A 121 -0.45 18.86 2.80
N MET A 122 -0.40 17.63 2.32
CA MET A 122 0.63 17.13 1.40
C MET A 122 0.26 17.37 -0.07
N ALA A 123 -0.97 17.72 -0.35
CA ALA A 123 -1.50 17.92 -1.70
C ALA A 123 -1.41 19.36 -2.18
N ASP A 124 -0.91 20.28 -1.35
CA ASP A 124 -0.79 21.70 -1.72
C ASP A 124 0.19 21.86 -2.89
N GLY A 125 -0.32 22.39 -4.01
CA GLY A 125 0.42 22.50 -5.27
C GLY A 125 0.49 21.22 -6.12
N ALA A 126 -0.06 20.10 -5.66
CA ALA A 126 -0.09 18.87 -6.45
C ALA A 126 -1.18 18.93 -7.55
N PRO A 127 -0.93 18.36 -8.73
CA PRO A 127 -1.91 18.34 -9.79
C PRO A 127 -3.15 17.54 -9.36
N ARG A 128 -4.35 18.08 -9.64
CA ARG A 128 -5.58 17.29 -9.45
C ARG A 128 -5.55 16.08 -10.37
N MET A 129 -5.60 14.90 -9.77
CA MET A 129 -5.58 13.65 -10.49
C MET A 129 -6.98 13.09 -10.61
N PRO A 130 -7.37 12.57 -11.80
CA PRO A 130 -8.62 11.83 -11.89
C PRO A 130 -8.55 10.59 -11.01
N VAL A 131 -9.70 10.23 -10.41
CA VAL A 131 -9.82 8.98 -9.65
C VAL A 131 -9.54 7.81 -10.58
N PRO A 132 -8.56 6.95 -10.29
CA PRO A 132 -8.22 5.84 -11.17
C PRO A 132 -9.35 4.80 -11.20
N VAL A 133 -9.59 4.21 -12.37
CA VAL A 133 -10.52 3.08 -12.52
C VAL A 133 -9.72 1.79 -12.41
N LEU A 134 -9.63 1.27 -11.20
CA LEU A 134 -8.76 0.15 -10.85
C LEU A 134 -9.15 -1.13 -11.58
N GLU A 135 -10.45 -1.35 -11.85
CA GLU A 135 -10.99 -2.49 -12.58
C GLU A 135 -10.45 -2.59 -14.04
N GLN A 136 -9.97 -1.47 -14.59
CA GLN A 136 -9.39 -1.41 -15.93
C GLN A 136 -7.88 -1.70 -15.93
N THR A 137 -7.24 -1.81 -14.76
CA THR A 137 -5.82 -2.09 -14.70
C THR A 137 -5.53 -3.56 -15.02
N ALA A 138 -4.42 -3.80 -15.72
CA ALA A 138 -3.98 -5.16 -16.05
C ALA A 138 -3.78 -6.01 -14.77
N TYR A 139 -3.34 -5.38 -13.68
CA TYR A 139 -3.19 -6.04 -12.39
C TYR A 139 -4.52 -6.57 -11.88
N TYR A 140 -5.57 -5.74 -11.83
CA TYR A 140 -6.90 -6.17 -11.36
C TYR A 140 -7.47 -7.29 -12.24
N GLN A 141 -7.34 -7.17 -13.56
CA GLN A 141 -7.83 -8.16 -14.51
C GLN A 141 -7.10 -9.51 -14.41
N SER A 142 -5.82 -9.49 -13.98
CA SER A 142 -5.05 -10.72 -13.77
C SER A 142 -5.41 -11.47 -12.48
N LEU A 143 -6.17 -10.85 -11.57
CA LEU A 143 -6.53 -11.45 -10.29
C LEU A 143 -7.79 -12.33 -10.41
N ALA A 144 -7.68 -13.56 -9.93
CA ALA A 144 -8.83 -14.47 -9.76
C ALA A 144 -9.58 -14.12 -8.46
N LEU A 145 -10.21 -12.95 -8.39
CA LEU A 145 -10.92 -12.52 -7.19
C LEU A 145 -12.13 -13.42 -6.90
N PRO A 146 -12.34 -13.82 -5.63
CA PRO A 146 -13.54 -14.52 -5.19
C PRO A 146 -14.82 -13.73 -5.46
N ALA A 147 -15.94 -14.44 -5.67
CA ALA A 147 -17.23 -13.81 -5.92
C ALA A 147 -17.67 -12.88 -4.79
N ALA A 148 -17.38 -13.24 -3.53
CA ALA A 148 -17.69 -12.42 -2.36
C ALA A 148 -16.94 -11.06 -2.40
N THR A 149 -15.65 -11.06 -2.74
CA THR A 149 -14.85 -9.83 -2.86
C THR A 149 -15.34 -8.96 -4.01
N LYS A 150 -15.67 -9.55 -5.15
CA LYS A 150 -16.27 -8.82 -6.28
C LYS A 150 -17.60 -8.17 -5.90
N ALA A 151 -18.46 -8.92 -5.21
CA ALA A 151 -19.75 -8.41 -4.74
C ALA A 151 -19.56 -7.25 -3.73
N ALA A 152 -18.60 -7.35 -2.81
CA ALA A 152 -18.30 -6.26 -1.89
C ALA A 152 -17.81 -5.00 -2.61
N ILE A 153 -16.92 -5.14 -3.60
CA ILE A 153 -16.40 -4.00 -4.39
C ILE A 153 -17.53 -3.30 -5.13
N THR A 154 -18.48 -4.04 -5.71
CA THR A 154 -19.62 -3.45 -6.45
C THR A 154 -20.58 -2.67 -5.55
N GLN A 155 -20.55 -2.84 -4.23
CA GLN A 155 -21.33 -2.04 -3.27
C GLN A 155 -20.78 -0.62 -3.08
N GLY A 156 -19.57 -0.33 -3.54
CA GLY A 156 -19.00 1.01 -3.47
C GLY A 156 -19.81 2.01 -4.27
N ALA A 157 -20.29 3.09 -3.61
CA ALA A 157 -21.11 4.12 -4.21
C ALA A 157 -20.35 4.93 -5.26
N THR A 158 -19.07 5.19 -5.02
CA THR A 158 -18.18 5.94 -5.91
C THR A 158 -17.04 5.05 -6.40
N GLN A 159 -16.34 5.50 -7.44
CA GLN A 159 -15.12 4.80 -7.89
C GLN A 159 -14.04 4.77 -6.81
N ALA A 160 -13.90 5.85 -6.04
CA ALA A 160 -12.96 5.89 -4.92
C ALA A 160 -13.31 4.86 -3.83
N ASP A 161 -14.60 4.66 -3.55
CA ASP A 161 -15.06 3.64 -2.59
C ASP A 161 -14.77 2.23 -3.09
N ARG A 162 -14.96 1.95 -4.38
CA ARG A 162 -14.63 0.65 -4.98
C ARG A 162 -13.14 0.37 -4.90
N ASN A 163 -12.31 1.38 -5.21
CA ASN A 163 -10.86 1.27 -5.07
C ASN A 163 -10.46 1.00 -3.61
N LEU A 164 -11.05 1.73 -2.66
CA LEU A 164 -10.84 1.50 -1.23
C LEU A 164 -11.20 0.07 -0.83
N LEU A 165 -12.39 -0.40 -1.21
CA LEU A 165 -12.85 -1.75 -0.87
C LEU A 165 -11.94 -2.83 -1.43
N PHE A 166 -11.45 -2.66 -2.67
CA PHE A 166 -10.47 -3.58 -3.25
C PHE A 166 -9.14 -3.58 -2.48
N LEU A 167 -8.53 -2.41 -2.28
CA LEU A 167 -7.23 -2.28 -1.61
C LEU A 167 -7.28 -2.70 -0.13
N SER A 168 -8.48 -2.70 0.46
CA SER A 168 -8.73 -3.13 1.84
C SER A 168 -9.18 -4.60 1.92
N SER A 169 -9.36 -5.28 0.80
CA SER A 169 -9.83 -6.66 0.78
C SER A 169 -8.79 -7.64 1.35
N PRO A 170 -9.22 -8.73 1.99
CA PRO A 170 -8.31 -9.79 2.44
C PRO A 170 -7.46 -10.37 1.31
N ASP A 171 -8.03 -10.47 0.10
CA ASP A 171 -7.35 -11.00 -1.08
C ASP A 171 -6.22 -10.08 -1.53
N PHE A 172 -6.41 -8.76 -1.45
CA PHE A 172 -5.34 -7.81 -1.75
C PHE A 172 -4.28 -7.75 -0.65
N MET A 173 -4.65 -7.97 0.62
CA MET A 173 -3.72 -7.95 1.76
C MET A 173 -2.73 -9.12 1.77
N ARG A 174 -2.94 -10.13 0.94
CA ARG A 174 -2.09 -11.34 0.84
C ARG A 174 -1.30 -11.38 -0.46
N ARG A 175 -0.21 -12.21 -0.45
CA ARG A 175 0.68 -12.43 -1.60
C ARG A 175 1.16 -13.87 -1.65
#